data_fb5b0b76c5fa277e1484fad9a9ae4c30
#
_entry.id   fb5b0b76c5fa277e1484fad9a9ae4c30
#
_cell.length_a   1.000
_cell.length_b   1.000
_cell.length_c   1.000
_cell.angle_alpha   90.00
_cell.angle_beta   90.00
_cell.angle_gamma   90.00
#
_symmetry.space_group_name_H-M   'P 1'
#
loop_
_entity.id
_entity.type
_entity.pdbx_description
1 polymer ?
#
loop_
_entity_poly.entity_id
_entity_poly.type
_entity_poly.pdbx_seq_one_letter_code
_entity_poly.pdbx_strand_id
1 'polypeptide(L)'
;MYIIIVGAGRTGSKVIELATQDDNEVVVIERNQKLAEEMSATYDCMVINADAASKEIMLEAGVEEADALISTTENDSVNLMISMLGKQYGVETLVSSINDPEHMELFGDLGVNIVESPHKLNGRHLYQAVQRPAIRDFMPVGGGGEIFELTVEEGAPIADLSLIDADSEGFLPQETIIVAIVRDGDLHIPRGESDIRVGDTVTIFAKDGASDNITDAFTGP
;
A
#
# COMPACT_ATOMS: atom_id res chain seq x y z
N MET A 1 1.36 -4.79 19.45
CA MET A 1 2.13 -3.53 19.46
C MET A 1 1.26 -2.43 20.04
N TYR A 2 1.87 -1.43 20.68
CA TYR A 2 1.19 -0.21 21.12
C TYR A 2 1.33 0.88 20.05
N ILE A 3 0.23 1.24 19.39
CA ILE A 3 0.23 2.11 18.23
C ILE A 3 -0.60 3.36 18.49
N ILE A 4 0.00 4.56 18.33
CA ILE A 4 -0.73 5.82 18.35
C ILE A 4 -1.02 6.25 16.91
N ILE A 5 -2.29 6.51 16.61
CA ILE A 5 -2.74 6.98 15.29
C ILE A 5 -3.35 8.35 15.45
N VAL A 6 -2.81 9.34 14.72
CA VAL A 6 -3.30 10.72 14.74
C VAL A 6 -4.03 11.05 13.45
N GLY A 7 -5.29 11.42 13.62
CA GLY A 7 -6.23 11.70 12.53
C GLY A 7 -7.06 10.49 12.16
N ALA A 8 -8.38 10.65 12.20
CA ALA A 8 -9.37 9.63 11.84
C ALA A 8 -10.13 9.98 10.53
N GLY A 9 -9.47 10.71 9.64
CA GLY A 9 -9.97 10.96 8.29
C GLY A 9 -10.00 9.69 7.44
N ARG A 10 -10.21 9.82 6.13
CA ARG A 10 -10.33 8.66 5.21
C ARG A 10 -9.16 7.68 5.28
N THR A 11 -7.94 8.18 5.33
CA THR A 11 -6.74 7.32 5.46
C THR A 11 -6.62 6.77 6.87
N GLY A 12 -6.74 7.63 7.89
CA GLY A 12 -6.57 7.23 9.29
C GLY A 12 -7.61 6.20 9.73
N SER A 13 -8.88 6.34 9.36
CA SER A 13 -9.90 5.34 9.69
C SER A 13 -9.59 3.95 9.13
N LYS A 14 -9.00 3.88 7.92
CA LYS A 14 -8.58 2.60 7.36
C LYS A 14 -7.34 2.01 8.07
N VAL A 15 -6.43 2.87 8.51
CA VAL A 15 -5.28 2.43 9.33
C VAL A 15 -5.76 1.91 10.69
N ILE A 16 -6.72 2.60 11.33
CA ILE A 16 -7.33 2.17 12.60
C ILE A 16 -8.00 0.81 12.45
N GLU A 17 -8.81 0.64 11.40
CA GLU A 17 -9.46 -0.63 11.08
C GLU A 17 -8.46 -1.79 11.00
N LEU A 18 -7.40 -1.62 10.21
CA LEU A 18 -6.38 -2.66 10.02
C LEU A 18 -5.60 -2.93 11.31
N ALA A 19 -5.18 -1.88 12.03
CA ALA A 19 -4.42 -2.03 13.25
C ALA A 19 -5.21 -2.75 14.35
N THR A 20 -6.52 -2.50 14.46
CA THR A 20 -7.39 -3.19 15.43
C THR A 20 -7.71 -4.63 15.02
N GLN A 21 -7.80 -4.93 13.71
CA GLN A 21 -7.97 -6.30 13.21
C GLN A 21 -6.77 -7.20 13.49
N ASP A 22 -5.57 -6.62 13.58
CA ASP A 22 -4.33 -7.33 13.88
C ASP A 22 -4.04 -7.44 15.41
N ASP A 23 -5.05 -7.24 16.25
CA ASP A 23 -4.97 -7.33 17.73
C ASP A 23 -3.90 -6.41 18.35
N ASN A 24 -3.65 -5.22 17.74
CA ASN A 24 -2.78 -4.22 18.35
C ASN A 24 -3.53 -3.38 19.39
N GLU A 25 -2.81 -2.90 20.39
CA GLU A 25 -3.30 -1.88 21.31
C GLU A 25 -3.23 -0.51 20.61
N VAL A 26 -4.41 0.08 20.32
CA VAL A 26 -4.52 1.28 19.48
C VAL A 26 -5.06 2.45 20.27
N VAL A 27 -4.34 3.58 20.25
CA VAL A 27 -4.80 4.88 20.72
C VAL A 27 -4.97 5.82 19.55
N VAL A 28 -6.15 6.40 19.42
CA VAL A 28 -6.48 7.35 18.37
C VAL A 28 -6.57 8.76 18.94
N ILE A 29 -5.90 9.72 18.32
CA ILE A 29 -6.06 11.14 18.65
C ILE A 29 -6.74 11.82 17.47
N GLU A 30 -7.96 12.33 17.70
CA GLU A 30 -8.76 13.00 16.67
C GLU A 30 -9.40 14.27 17.22
N ARG A 31 -9.19 15.40 16.54
CA ARG A 31 -9.74 16.70 16.98
C ARG A 31 -11.21 16.90 16.68
N ASN A 32 -11.74 16.22 15.65
CA ASN A 32 -13.15 16.30 15.28
C ASN A 32 -13.95 15.34 16.17
N GLN A 33 -14.78 15.90 17.03
CA GLN A 33 -15.57 15.14 17.99
C GLN A 33 -16.42 14.04 17.33
N LYS A 34 -17.05 14.33 16.19
CA LYS A 34 -17.90 13.36 15.50
C LYS A 34 -17.10 12.14 14.99
N LEU A 35 -15.92 12.38 14.41
CA LEU A 35 -15.03 11.30 13.96
C LEU A 35 -14.50 10.51 15.15
N ALA A 36 -14.14 11.19 16.25
CA ALA A 36 -13.67 10.54 17.47
C ALA A 36 -14.74 9.61 18.06
N GLU A 37 -16.00 10.08 18.15
CA GLU A 37 -17.15 9.28 18.60
C GLU A 37 -17.41 8.07 17.66
N GLU A 38 -17.29 8.26 16.35
CA GLU A 38 -17.44 7.18 15.35
C GLU A 38 -16.37 6.11 15.50
N MET A 39 -15.09 6.48 15.67
CA MET A 39 -14.00 5.53 15.88
C MET A 39 -14.19 4.73 17.17
N SER A 40 -14.51 5.41 18.28
CA SER A 40 -14.75 4.76 19.57
C SER A 40 -15.97 3.82 19.57
N ALA A 41 -16.95 4.08 18.72
CA ALA A 41 -18.15 3.23 18.60
C ALA A 41 -17.92 2.02 17.68
N THR A 42 -16.95 2.10 16.75
CA THR A 42 -16.78 1.12 15.67
C THR A 42 -15.63 0.15 15.93
N TYR A 43 -14.56 0.63 16.56
CA TYR A 43 -13.31 -0.13 16.72
C TYR A 43 -12.93 -0.29 18.19
N ASP A 44 -12.27 -1.39 18.52
CA ASP A 44 -11.71 -1.63 19.85
C ASP A 44 -10.39 -0.84 20.00
N CYS A 45 -10.54 0.46 20.30
CA CYS A 45 -9.42 1.37 20.49
C CYS A 45 -9.75 2.45 21.53
N MET A 46 -8.72 2.99 22.18
CA MET A 46 -8.86 4.18 23.02
C MET A 46 -8.89 5.42 22.10
N VAL A 47 -9.82 6.33 22.35
CA VAL A 47 -9.92 7.57 21.55
C VAL A 47 -9.81 8.81 22.44
N ILE A 48 -8.86 9.69 22.10
CA ILE A 48 -8.66 11.00 22.73
C ILE A 48 -9.15 12.07 21.76
N ASN A 49 -10.20 12.78 22.13
CA ASN A 49 -10.71 13.88 21.32
C ASN A 49 -9.96 15.17 21.66
N ALA A 50 -8.86 15.41 20.98
CA ALA A 50 -7.95 16.54 21.25
C ALA A 50 -7.07 16.90 20.03
N ASP A 51 -6.28 17.97 20.16
CA ASP A 51 -5.24 18.36 19.20
C ASP A 51 -3.92 17.67 19.57
N ALA A 52 -3.45 16.78 18.71
CA ALA A 52 -2.23 16.01 18.91
C ALA A 52 -0.93 16.84 18.81
N ALA A 53 -0.97 18.08 18.34
CA ALA A 53 0.19 18.98 18.37
C ALA A 53 0.56 19.42 19.79
N SER A 54 -0.19 19.02 20.80
CA SER A 54 0.08 19.28 22.23
C SER A 54 0.93 18.17 22.84
N LYS A 55 2.01 18.58 23.52
CA LYS A 55 2.85 17.67 24.34
C LYS A 55 2.06 16.92 25.40
N GLU A 56 1.12 17.61 26.04
CA GLU A 56 0.28 17.04 27.10
C GLU A 56 -0.60 15.90 26.57
N ILE A 57 -1.20 16.11 25.42
CA ILE A 57 -2.05 15.09 24.76
C ILE A 57 -1.22 13.89 24.29
N MET A 58 -0.02 14.11 23.76
CA MET A 58 0.87 13.01 23.37
C MET A 58 1.30 12.17 24.58
N LEU A 59 1.55 12.81 25.74
CA LEU A 59 1.86 12.11 26.99
C LEU A 59 0.63 11.35 27.52
N GLU A 60 -0.57 11.96 27.47
CA GLU A 60 -1.83 11.29 27.82
C GLU A 60 -2.08 10.06 26.95
N ALA A 61 -1.71 10.14 25.66
CA ALA A 61 -1.76 9.04 24.72
C ALA A 61 -0.63 7.99 24.92
N GLY A 62 0.23 8.12 25.94
CA GLY A 62 1.27 7.15 26.24
C GLY A 62 2.42 7.11 25.22
N VAL A 63 2.77 8.25 24.61
CA VAL A 63 3.79 8.32 23.55
C VAL A 63 5.16 7.76 23.95
N GLU A 64 5.48 7.78 25.26
CA GLU A 64 6.75 7.25 25.81
C GLU A 64 6.82 5.71 25.79
N GLU A 65 5.67 5.05 25.64
CA GLU A 65 5.54 3.59 25.61
C GLU A 65 5.15 3.07 24.22
N ALA A 66 4.93 3.97 23.25
CA ALA A 66 4.46 3.62 21.93
C ALA A 66 5.55 2.96 21.07
N ASP A 67 5.23 1.82 20.47
CA ASP A 67 6.07 1.15 19.49
C ASP A 67 6.05 1.89 18.15
N ALA A 68 4.91 2.49 17.80
CA ALA A 68 4.71 3.20 16.55
C ALA A 68 3.80 4.43 16.69
N LEU A 69 4.08 5.46 15.90
CA LEU A 69 3.27 6.66 15.79
C LEU A 69 2.97 6.94 14.31
N ILE A 70 1.68 6.98 13.97
CA ILE A 70 1.21 7.19 12.61
C ILE A 70 0.44 8.51 12.54
N SER A 71 0.87 9.47 11.73
CA SER A 71 0.17 10.73 11.52
C SER A 71 -0.46 10.80 10.13
N THR A 72 -1.79 11.02 10.11
CA THR A 72 -2.61 11.01 8.88
C THR A 72 -3.54 12.23 8.77
N THR A 73 -3.15 13.36 9.40
CA THR A 73 -3.97 14.57 9.31
C THR A 73 -3.86 15.23 7.93
N GLU A 74 -4.79 16.12 7.62
CA GLU A 74 -4.79 16.87 6.35
C GLU A 74 -3.74 17.99 6.31
N ASN A 75 -2.97 18.19 7.38
CA ASN A 75 -1.99 19.30 7.48
C ASN A 75 -0.59 18.77 7.72
N ASP A 76 0.28 18.90 6.72
CA ASP A 76 1.65 18.41 6.77
C ASP A 76 2.49 19.04 7.91
N SER A 77 2.25 20.32 8.24
CA SER A 77 2.95 20.96 9.35
C SER A 77 2.55 20.35 10.70
N VAL A 78 1.29 19.95 10.85
CA VAL A 78 0.80 19.23 12.04
C VAL A 78 1.41 17.84 12.07
N ASN A 79 1.41 17.10 10.95
CA ASN A 79 2.02 15.77 10.85
C ASN A 79 3.53 15.82 11.16
N LEU A 80 4.24 16.86 10.70
CA LEU A 80 5.64 17.08 11.01
C LEU A 80 5.86 17.31 12.52
N MET A 81 5.02 18.15 13.15
CA MET A 81 5.11 18.40 14.59
C MET A 81 4.84 17.13 15.40
N ILE A 82 3.85 16.33 15.02
CA ILE A 82 3.56 15.03 15.64
C ILE A 82 4.78 14.10 15.53
N SER A 83 5.37 14.00 14.34
CA SER A 83 6.57 13.19 14.10
C SER A 83 7.77 13.69 14.95
N MET A 84 7.93 15.01 15.10
CA MET A 84 8.95 15.60 15.97
C MET A 84 8.74 15.21 17.44
N LEU A 85 7.50 15.24 17.92
CA LEU A 85 7.17 14.82 19.28
C LEU A 85 7.44 13.32 19.46
N GLY A 86 6.99 12.48 18.53
CA GLY A 86 7.29 11.04 18.56
C GLY A 86 8.78 10.76 18.66
N LYS A 87 9.58 11.41 17.80
CA LYS A 87 11.04 11.31 17.86
C LYS A 87 11.63 11.78 19.19
N GLN A 88 11.12 12.89 19.75
CA GLN A 88 11.58 13.41 21.03
C GLN A 88 11.32 12.44 22.18
N TYR A 89 10.22 11.69 22.13
CA TYR A 89 9.85 10.70 23.14
C TYR A 89 10.41 9.29 22.85
N GLY A 90 11.16 9.13 21.77
CA GLY A 90 11.88 7.90 21.47
C GLY A 90 11.05 6.81 20.79
N VAL A 91 9.92 7.17 20.15
CA VAL A 91 9.14 6.23 19.36
C VAL A 91 10.01 5.71 18.21
N GLU A 92 10.15 4.37 18.12
CA GLU A 92 11.06 3.76 17.15
C GLU A 92 10.53 3.82 15.72
N THR A 93 9.22 3.66 15.54
CA THR A 93 8.60 3.65 14.21
C THR A 93 7.70 4.87 14.01
N LEU A 94 8.16 5.78 13.16
CA LEU A 94 7.41 6.98 12.78
C LEU A 94 6.92 6.84 11.34
N VAL A 95 5.61 6.97 11.15
CA VAL A 95 4.96 6.92 9.83
C VAL A 95 4.12 8.18 9.63
N SER A 96 4.21 8.78 8.47
CA SER A 96 3.42 9.98 8.17
C SER A 96 2.83 9.97 6.78
N SER A 97 1.59 10.42 6.65
CA SER A 97 1.08 10.88 5.37
C SER A 97 1.51 12.31 5.09
N ILE A 98 1.70 12.64 3.82
CA ILE A 98 1.91 14.00 3.33
C ILE A 98 0.92 14.32 2.20
N ASN A 99 0.52 15.59 2.13
CA ASN A 99 -0.31 16.09 1.04
C ASN A 99 0.56 16.69 -0.06
N ASP A 100 1.61 17.43 0.31
CA ASP A 100 2.57 18.00 -0.62
C ASP A 100 3.84 17.14 -0.71
N PRO A 101 4.11 16.53 -1.89
CA PRO A 101 5.32 15.73 -2.09
C PRO A 101 6.64 16.49 -1.87
N GLU A 102 6.64 17.82 -1.95
CA GLU A 102 7.84 18.64 -1.68
C GLU A 102 8.27 18.56 -0.22
N HIS A 103 7.36 18.22 0.69
CA HIS A 103 7.68 18.04 2.10
C HIS A 103 8.37 16.71 2.43
N MET A 104 8.46 15.76 1.49
CA MET A 104 9.01 14.41 1.74
C MET A 104 10.43 14.45 2.31
N GLU A 105 11.28 15.32 1.79
CA GLU A 105 12.67 15.49 2.25
C GLU A 105 12.75 15.93 3.71
N LEU A 106 11.87 16.86 4.12
CA LEU A 106 11.81 17.34 5.50
C LEU A 106 11.48 16.23 6.51
N PHE A 107 10.54 15.36 6.17
CA PHE A 107 10.19 14.20 7.00
C PHE A 107 11.33 13.19 7.03
N GLY A 108 12.01 12.96 5.90
CA GLY A 108 13.19 12.11 5.82
C GLY A 108 14.34 12.61 6.69
N ASP A 109 14.66 13.91 6.64
CA ASP A 109 15.67 14.56 7.46
C ASP A 109 15.35 14.48 8.96
N LEU A 110 14.08 14.54 9.31
CA LEU A 110 13.62 14.31 10.67
C LEU A 110 13.83 12.86 11.11
N GLY A 111 13.96 11.90 10.18
CA GLY A 111 14.10 10.48 10.44
C GLY A 111 12.77 9.75 10.58
N VAL A 112 11.73 10.24 9.90
CA VAL A 112 10.48 9.49 9.75
C VAL A 112 10.75 8.28 8.87
N ASN A 113 10.36 7.10 9.35
CA ASN A 113 10.70 5.83 8.70
C ASN A 113 9.98 5.63 7.37
N ILE A 114 8.70 6.01 7.33
CA ILE A 114 7.85 5.88 6.14
C ILE A 114 7.06 7.17 5.95
N VAL A 115 7.18 7.75 4.77
CA VAL A 115 6.43 8.95 4.36
C VAL A 115 5.71 8.65 3.06
N GLU A 116 4.38 8.75 3.09
CA GLU A 116 3.54 8.40 1.95
C GLU A 116 2.58 9.53 1.56
N SER A 117 2.35 9.66 0.26
CA SER A 117 1.34 10.58 -0.28
C SER A 117 0.14 9.79 -0.84
N PRO A 118 -0.94 9.61 -0.05
CA PRO A 118 -2.10 8.82 -0.47
C PRO A 118 -2.75 9.35 -1.76
N HIS A 119 -2.77 10.67 -1.93
CA HIS A 119 -3.34 11.28 -3.13
C HIS A 119 -2.51 10.98 -4.38
N LYS A 120 -1.18 10.97 -4.27
CA LYS A 120 -0.28 10.61 -5.38
C LYS A 120 -0.43 9.14 -5.75
N LEU A 121 -0.50 8.25 -4.75
CA LEU A 121 -0.71 6.82 -4.96
C LEU A 121 -2.05 6.56 -5.66
N ASN A 122 -3.15 7.10 -5.12
CA ASN A 122 -4.47 6.94 -5.70
C ASN A 122 -4.58 7.55 -7.09
N GLY A 123 -4.04 8.76 -7.30
CA GLY A 123 -4.04 9.41 -8.61
C GLY A 123 -3.31 8.59 -9.68
N ARG A 124 -2.15 8.04 -9.34
CA ARG A 124 -1.40 7.13 -10.22
C ARG A 124 -2.23 5.89 -10.56
N HIS A 125 -2.82 5.26 -9.54
CA HIS A 125 -3.60 4.04 -9.71
C HIS A 125 -4.81 4.26 -10.64
N LEU A 126 -5.58 5.32 -10.41
CA LEU A 126 -6.72 5.68 -11.25
C LEU A 126 -6.31 6.00 -12.70
N TYR A 127 -5.21 6.72 -12.89
CA TYR A 127 -4.72 7.05 -14.23
C TYR A 127 -4.25 5.79 -14.98
N GLN A 128 -3.53 4.91 -14.32
CA GLN A 128 -3.06 3.68 -14.96
C GLN A 128 -4.18 2.71 -15.29
N ALA A 129 -5.25 2.64 -14.48
CA ALA A 129 -6.44 1.86 -14.81
C ALA A 129 -7.10 2.30 -16.13
N VAL A 130 -6.95 3.58 -16.52
CA VAL A 130 -7.42 4.07 -17.82
C VAL A 130 -6.41 3.78 -18.94
N GLN A 131 -5.12 3.89 -18.66
CA GLN A 131 -4.06 3.69 -19.67
C GLN A 131 -3.85 2.20 -19.99
N ARG A 132 -4.04 1.33 -19.00
CA ARG A 132 -3.77 -0.11 -19.08
C ARG A 132 -4.94 -0.90 -18.49
N PRO A 133 -6.10 -0.93 -19.16
CA PRO A 133 -7.33 -1.53 -18.61
C PRO A 133 -7.22 -3.04 -18.35
N ALA A 134 -6.31 -3.73 -19.04
CA ALA A 134 -6.03 -5.15 -18.82
C ALA A 134 -5.27 -5.43 -17.51
N ILE A 135 -4.55 -4.44 -16.97
CA ILE A 135 -3.78 -4.59 -15.73
C ILE A 135 -4.69 -4.30 -14.54
N ARG A 136 -4.88 -5.30 -13.67
CA ARG A 136 -5.75 -5.19 -12.49
C ARG A 136 -5.10 -4.46 -11.33
N ASP A 137 -3.83 -4.76 -11.08
CA ASP A 137 -3.05 -4.15 -10.00
C ASP A 137 -1.60 -4.03 -10.45
N PHE A 138 -0.86 -3.07 -9.88
CA PHE A 138 0.54 -2.89 -10.21
C PHE A 138 1.30 -2.27 -9.04
N MET A 139 2.56 -2.68 -8.89
CA MET A 139 3.49 -2.15 -7.91
C MET A 139 4.82 -1.82 -8.60
N PRO A 140 5.25 -0.55 -8.63
CA PRO A 140 6.55 -0.19 -9.15
C PRO A 140 7.66 -0.74 -8.24
N VAL A 141 8.72 -1.27 -8.85
CA VAL A 141 9.92 -1.75 -8.19
C VAL A 141 11.08 -0.83 -8.54
N GLY A 142 12.01 -0.65 -7.61
CA GLY A 142 13.20 0.18 -7.85
C GLY A 142 13.96 -0.25 -9.10
N GLY A 143 14.49 0.73 -9.85
CA GLY A 143 15.24 0.45 -11.09
C GLY A 143 14.39 0.39 -12.37
N GLY A 144 13.10 0.76 -12.30
CA GLY A 144 12.19 0.80 -13.46
C GLY A 144 11.32 -0.46 -13.61
N GLY A 145 11.54 -1.48 -12.79
CA GLY A 145 10.74 -2.69 -12.79
C GLY A 145 9.32 -2.48 -12.27
N GLU A 146 8.44 -3.39 -12.62
CA GLU A 146 7.04 -3.38 -12.19
C GLU A 146 6.55 -4.80 -11.91
N ILE A 147 5.79 -4.97 -10.83
CA ILE A 147 4.97 -6.15 -10.59
C ILE A 147 3.53 -5.78 -10.93
N PHE A 148 2.85 -6.62 -11.68
CA PHE A 148 1.47 -6.35 -12.08
C PHE A 148 0.69 -7.65 -12.29
N GLU A 149 -0.64 -7.52 -12.31
CA GLU A 149 -1.55 -8.64 -12.49
C GLU A 149 -2.35 -8.50 -13.79
N LEU A 150 -2.43 -9.61 -14.52
CA LEU A 150 -3.24 -9.78 -15.73
C LEU A 150 -4.14 -10.98 -15.57
N THR A 151 -5.31 -10.94 -16.21
CA THR A 151 -6.15 -12.14 -16.39
C THR A 151 -5.92 -12.70 -17.78
N VAL A 152 -5.77 -14.02 -17.88
CA VAL A 152 -5.67 -14.73 -19.16
C VAL A 152 -7.05 -14.77 -19.81
N GLU A 153 -7.20 -14.09 -20.93
CA GLU A 153 -8.46 -14.00 -21.67
C GLU A 153 -8.63 -15.16 -22.67
N GLU A 154 -9.86 -15.36 -23.12
CA GLU A 154 -10.14 -16.34 -24.17
C GLU A 154 -9.47 -15.93 -25.48
N GLY A 155 -8.69 -16.84 -26.06
CA GLY A 155 -7.92 -16.57 -27.28
C GLY A 155 -6.55 -15.93 -27.04
N ALA A 156 -6.12 -15.76 -25.77
CA ALA A 156 -4.78 -15.31 -25.44
C ALA A 156 -3.72 -16.26 -26.02
N PRO A 157 -2.69 -15.76 -26.72
CA PRO A 157 -1.62 -16.59 -27.30
C PRO A 157 -0.93 -17.52 -26.31
N ILE A 158 -0.83 -17.09 -25.05
CA ILE A 158 -0.16 -17.85 -23.98
C ILE A 158 -1.06 -18.93 -23.34
N ALA A 159 -2.37 -18.92 -23.64
CA ALA A 159 -3.32 -19.86 -23.04
C ALA A 159 -2.99 -21.31 -23.43
N ASP A 160 -3.14 -22.22 -22.47
CA ASP A 160 -2.88 -23.66 -22.58
C ASP A 160 -1.40 -24.03 -22.87
N LEU A 161 -0.48 -23.09 -22.80
CA LEU A 161 0.96 -23.36 -22.87
C LEU A 161 1.54 -23.56 -21.45
N SER A 162 2.60 -24.38 -21.39
CA SER A 162 3.48 -24.38 -20.21
C SER A 162 4.36 -23.12 -20.21
N LEU A 163 4.91 -22.74 -19.05
CA LEU A 163 5.82 -21.60 -18.98
C LEU A 163 7.06 -21.79 -19.85
N ILE A 164 7.56 -23.02 -19.99
CA ILE A 164 8.71 -23.34 -20.86
C ILE A 164 8.34 -23.10 -22.32
N ASP A 165 7.16 -23.56 -22.75
CA ASP A 165 6.69 -23.39 -24.11
C ASP A 165 6.42 -21.92 -24.42
N ALA A 166 5.78 -21.20 -23.50
CA ALA A 166 5.52 -19.77 -23.61
C ALA A 166 6.81 -18.92 -23.75
N ASP A 167 7.87 -19.28 -22.99
CA ASP A 167 9.17 -18.65 -23.11
C ASP A 167 9.83 -18.99 -24.46
N SER A 168 9.80 -20.26 -24.86
CA SER A 168 10.43 -20.75 -26.11
C SER A 168 9.77 -20.18 -27.36
N GLU A 169 8.46 -19.93 -27.32
CA GLU A 169 7.68 -19.32 -28.40
C GLU A 169 7.76 -17.78 -28.39
N GLY A 170 8.38 -17.19 -27.34
CA GLY A 170 8.64 -15.77 -27.25
C GLY A 170 7.47 -14.93 -26.72
N PHE A 171 6.46 -15.56 -26.11
CA PHE A 171 5.34 -14.85 -25.47
C PHE A 171 5.75 -14.22 -24.13
N LEU A 172 6.83 -14.71 -23.51
CA LEU A 172 7.42 -14.11 -22.33
C LEU A 172 8.72 -13.36 -22.74
N PRO A 173 8.73 -12.02 -22.75
CA PRO A 173 9.94 -11.25 -23.02
C PRO A 173 11.06 -11.61 -22.04
N GLN A 174 12.32 -11.48 -22.48
CA GLN A 174 13.46 -11.59 -21.58
C GLN A 174 13.30 -10.59 -20.43
N GLU A 175 13.75 -10.97 -19.23
CA GLU A 175 13.62 -10.15 -18.01
C GLU A 175 12.15 -9.99 -17.50
N THR A 176 11.30 -10.95 -17.88
CA THR A 176 9.93 -11.11 -17.37
C THR A 176 9.81 -12.44 -16.63
N ILE A 177 9.18 -12.43 -15.46
CA ILE A 177 8.98 -13.63 -14.64
C ILE A 177 7.53 -13.70 -14.21
N ILE A 178 6.90 -14.86 -14.38
CA ILE A 178 5.61 -15.14 -13.74
C ILE A 178 5.86 -15.58 -12.30
N VAL A 179 5.37 -14.80 -11.35
CA VAL A 179 5.63 -14.97 -9.91
C VAL A 179 4.59 -15.88 -9.27
N ALA A 180 3.32 -15.72 -9.68
CA ALA A 180 2.20 -16.46 -9.13
C ALA A 180 1.08 -16.61 -10.16
N ILE A 181 0.26 -17.65 -9.98
CA ILE A 181 -0.98 -17.90 -10.73
C ILE A 181 -2.08 -18.13 -9.70
N VAL A 182 -3.17 -17.38 -9.79
CA VAL A 182 -4.39 -17.63 -9.01
C VAL A 182 -5.40 -18.25 -9.95
N ARG A 183 -5.85 -19.48 -9.62
CA ARG A 183 -6.82 -20.28 -10.37
C ARG A 183 -7.92 -20.74 -9.44
N ASP A 184 -9.16 -20.43 -9.75
CA ASP A 184 -10.34 -20.78 -8.94
C ASP A 184 -10.25 -20.35 -7.47
N GLY A 185 -9.50 -19.28 -7.20
CA GLY A 185 -9.23 -18.75 -5.85
C GLY A 185 -8.01 -19.35 -5.15
N ASP A 186 -7.37 -20.37 -5.72
CA ASP A 186 -6.19 -21.00 -5.17
C ASP A 186 -4.91 -20.40 -5.75
N LEU A 187 -3.96 -20.05 -4.87
CA LEU A 187 -2.66 -19.51 -5.23
C LEU A 187 -1.66 -20.61 -5.54
N HIS A 188 -1.09 -20.57 -6.75
CA HIS A 188 -0.05 -21.47 -7.21
C HIS A 188 1.26 -20.73 -7.45
N ILE A 189 2.38 -21.32 -7.00
CA ILE A 189 3.73 -20.87 -7.36
C ILE A 189 4.16 -21.65 -8.60
N PRO A 190 4.20 -21.02 -9.78
CA PRO A 190 4.43 -21.73 -11.02
C PRO A 190 5.89 -22.20 -11.15
N ARG A 191 6.06 -23.25 -11.97
CA ARG A 191 7.35 -23.77 -12.40
C ARG A 191 7.31 -23.95 -13.93
N GLY A 192 8.45 -24.23 -14.56
CA GLY A 192 8.53 -24.31 -16.00
C GLY A 192 7.46 -25.17 -16.69
N GLU A 193 7.05 -26.31 -16.08
CA GLU A 193 6.01 -27.20 -16.58
C GLU A 193 4.59 -26.81 -16.18
N SER A 194 4.41 -25.67 -15.45
CA SER A 194 3.08 -25.21 -15.06
C SER A 194 2.34 -24.64 -16.26
N ASP A 195 1.10 -25.09 -16.46
CA ASP A 195 0.22 -24.60 -17.53
C ASP A 195 -0.39 -23.25 -17.13
N ILE A 196 -0.55 -22.38 -18.12
CA ILE A 196 -1.33 -21.14 -18.03
C ILE A 196 -2.68 -21.42 -18.68
N ARG A 197 -3.80 -21.07 -18.02
CA ARG A 197 -5.14 -21.33 -18.50
C ARG A 197 -5.99 -20.08 -18.59
N VAL A 198 -6.94 -20.09 -19.50
CA VAL A 198 -7.98 -19.04 -19.57
C VAL A 198 -8.65 -18.88 -18.20
N GLY A 199 -8.79 -17.64 -17.75
CA GLY A 199 -9.37 -17.29 -16.46
C GLY A 199 -8.37 -17.22 -15.30
N ASP A 200 -7.13 -17.68 -15.49
CA ASP A 200 -6.07 -17.46 -14.50
C ASP A 200 -5.81 -15.97 -14.29
N THR A 201 -5.61 -15.56 -13.05
CA THR A 201 -4.98 -14.27 -12.74
C THR A 201 -3.49 -14.52 -12.50
N VAL A 202 -2.66 -13.88 -13.30
CA VAL A 202 -1.22 -14.09 -13.31
C VAL A 202 -0.50 -12.86 -12.78
N THR A 203 0.32 -13.04 -11.74
CA THR A 203 1.21 -12.01 -11.22
C THR A 203 2.53 -12.07 -11.95
N ILE A 204 2.94 -10.97 -12.57
CA ILE A 204 4.12 -10.86 -13.44
C ILE A 204 5.07 -9.82 -12.86
N PHE A 205 6.36 -10.12 -12.82
CA PHE A 205 7.41 -9.13 -12.69
C PHE A 205 8.04 -8.88 -14.06
N ALA A 206 8.16 -7.61 -14.45
CA ALA A 206 8.89 -7.20 -15.63
C ALA A 206 9.86 -6.07 -15.30
N LYS A 207 11.12 -6.21 -15.73
CA LYS A 207 12.19 -5.24 -15.43
C LYS A 207 11.93 -3.86 -16.05
N ASP A 208 11.36 -3.83 -17.24
CA ASP A 208 11.04 -2.59 -17.95
C ASP A 208 9.56 -2.19 -17.85
N GLY A 209 8.85 -2.83 -16.88
CA GLY A 209 7.41 -2.63 -16.68
C GLY A 209 6.54 -3.37 -17.70
N ALA A 210 5.22 -3.20 -17.56
CA ALA A 210 4.26 -3.80 -18.47
C ALA A 210 4.32 -3.16 -19.85
N SER A 211 4.57 -3.96 -20.87
CA SER A 211 4.57 -3.56 -22.27
C SER A 211 3.36 -4.15 -23.02
N ASP A 212 3.02 -3.57 -24.16
CA ASP A 212 1.93 -4.07 -25.01
C ASP A 212 2.17 -5.54 -25.40
N ASN A 213 3.42 -5.92 -25.69
CA ASN A 213 3.76 -7.31 -26.01
C ASN A 213 3.39 -8.28 -24.89
N ILE A 214 3.62 -7.90 -23.62
CA ILE A 214 3.23 -8.74 -22.48
C ILE A 214 1.70 -8.77 -22.39
N THR A 215 1.06 -7.62 -22.47
CA THR A 215 -0.40 -7.53 -22.36
C THR A 215 -1.08 -8.36 -23.44
N ASP A 216 -0.68 -8.21 -24.71
CA ASP A 216 -1.23 -8.92 -25.85
C ASP A 216 -1.06 -10.46 -25.74
N ALA A 217 0.03 -10.92 -25.11
CA ALA A 217 0.23 -12.36 -24.88
C ALA A 217 -0.85 -12.97 -23.96
N PHE A 218 -1.38 -12.19 -23.01
CA PHE A 218 -2.36 -12.63 -22.03
C PHE A 218 -3.82 -12.28 -22.39
N THR A 219 -4.03 -11.24 -23.19
CA THR A 219 -5.39 -10.75 -23.52
C THR A 219 -5.76 -10.96 -25.00
N GLY A 220 -4.79 -11.29 -25.84
CA GLY A 220 -4.94 -11.27 -27.29
C GLY A 220 -4.76 -9.84 -27.86
N PRO A 221 -4.62 -9.73 -29.17
CA PRO A 221 -4.42 -8.44 -29.87
C PRO A 221 -5.69 -7.58 -29.91
#